data_2bd93dc22f0dc78fb1ad82dff6875500
#
_entry.id   2bd93dc22f0dc78fb1ad82dff6875500
#
_cell.length_a   1.000
_cell.length_b   1.000
_cell.length_c   1.000
_cell.angle_alpha   90.00
_cell.angle_beta   90.00
_cell.angle_gamma   90.00
#
_symmetry.space_group_name_H-M   'P 1'
#
loop_
_entity.id
_entity.type
_entity.pdbx_description
1 polymer ?
#
loop_
_entity_poly.entity_id
_entity_poly.type
_entity_poly.pdbx_seq_one_letter_code
_entity_poly.pdbx_strand_id
1 'polypeptide(L)'
;MAQDSRDGFIFEGAYTLDLASNINGGIDQGFAYLGNIDLNVTFNTEKLGLWEGGQFYVYLLNNHGNSLSALMGDFQIANNIEAESNSRLYEFWYKHHFKNATITLGQHDLNSVFAISNSAGFFINSSFGIQPDISANVPTSIF
;
A
#
# COMPACT_ATOMS: atom_id res chain seq x y z
N MET A 1 -6.06 -16.66 -9.42
CA MET A 1 -5.93 -17.97 -8.77
C MET A 1 -6.93 -18.01 -7.63
N ALA A 2 -7.81 -19.02 -7.57
CA ALA A 2 -8.70 -19.20 -6.43
C ALA A 2 -7.85 -19.75 -5.27
N GLN A 3 -7.67 -18.94 -4.24
CA GLN A 3 -6.93 -19.32 -3.05
C GLN A 3 -7.77 -20.29 -2.21
N ASP A 4 -7.22 -21.46 -1.89
CA ASP A 4 -7.91 -22.43 -1.05
C ASP A 4 -8.01 -21.88 0.39
N SER A 5 -9.20 -21.43 0.75
CA SER A 5 -9.51 -20.78 2.03
C SER A 5 -9.43 -21.72 3.25
N ARG A 6 -8.89 -22.92 3.08
CA ARG A 6 -8.76 -23.93 4.14
C ARG A 6 -7.54 -23.73 5.04
N ASP A 7 -6.54 -23.01 4.53
CA ASP A 7 -5.34 -22.76 5.32
C ASP A 7 -5.54 -21.53 6.21
N GLY A 8 -5.25 -21.70 7.51
CA GLY A 8 -5.26 -20.60 8.47
C GLY A 8 -4.19 -19.53 8.22
N PHE A 9 -3.41 -19.72 7.15
CA PHE A 9 -2.29 -18.90 6.73
C PHE A 9 -2.42 -18.59 5.24
N ILE A 10 -2.41 -17.30 4.88
CA ILE A 10 -2.49 -16.83 3.51
C ILE A 10 -1.26 -15.96 3.23
N PHE A 11 -0.51 -16.28 2.21
CA PHE A 11 0.60 -15.47 1.71
C PHE A 11 0.24 -14.91 0.33
N GLU A 12 0.43 -13.60 0.16
CA GLU A 12 0.21 -12.93 -1.11
C GLU A 12 1.43 -12.06 -1.44
N GLY A 13 1.79 -12.03 -2.71
CA GLY A 13 2.87 -11.20 -3.21
C GLY A 13 2.53 -10.60 -4.56
N ALA A 14 2.90 -9.35 -4.75
CA ALA A 14 2.78 -8.64 -6.02
C ALA A 14 4.06 -7.86 -6.32
N TYR A 15 4.35 -7.74 -7.60
CA TYR A 15 5.38 -6.85 -8.11
C TYR A 15 4.76 -5.95 -9.18
N THR A 16 4.82 -4.65 -8.94
CA THR A 16 4.36 -3.62 -9.88
C THR A 16 5.58 -2.90 -10.45
N LEU A 17 5.64 -2.76 -11.77
CA LEU A 17 6.70 -2.04 -12.47
C LEU A 17 6.07 -1.07 -13.46
N ASP A 18 6.40 0.21 -13.31
CA ASP A 18 6.04 1.26 -14.26
C ASP A 18 7.28 1.79 -14.95
N LEU A 19 7.19 1.94 -16.26
CA LEU A 19 8.20 2.56 -17.11
C LEU A 19 7.62 3.87 -17.65
N ALA A 20 8.27 4.97 -17.33
CA ALA A 20 7.81 6.31 -17.70
C ALA A 20 8.95 7.16 -18.26
N SER A 21 8.60 8.17 -19.07
CA SER A 21 9.58 9.12 -19.57
C SER A 21 8.99 10.53 -19.68
N ASN A 22 9.80 11.53 -19.34
CA ASN A 22 9.52 12.91 -19.70
C ASN A 22 10.19 13.23 -21.03
N ILE A 23 9.39 13.37 -22.09
CA ILE A 23 9.88 13.58 -23.45
C ILE A 23 9.91 15.06 -23.87
N ASN A 24 9.16 15.94 -23.16
CA ASN A 24 9.12 17.37 -23.44
C ASN A 24 8.59 18.15 -22.25
N GLY A 25 9.16 19.31 -21.99
CA GLY A 25 8.81 20.16 -20.85
C GLY A 25 9.44 19.65 -19.54
N GLY A 26 8.94 20.18 -18.40
CA GLY A 26 9.46 19.83 -17.09
C GLY A 26 10.84 20.42 -16.80
N ILE A 27 11.56 19.79 -15.86
CA ILE A 27 12.92 20.19 -15.44
C ILE A 27 13.97 19.58 -16.39
N ASP A 28 13.85 18.28 -16.68
CA ASP A 28 14.77 17.55 -17.53
C ASP A 28 14.05 16.46 -18.33
N GLN A 29 14.60 16.09 -19.46
CA GLN A 29 14.11 14.97 -20.27
C GLN A 29 14.84 13.70 -19.84
N GLY A 30 14.08 12.61 -19.71
CA GLY A 30 14.70 11.38 -19.27
C GLY A 30 13.71 10.24 -19.13
N PHE A 31 14.24 9.11 -18.70
CA PHE A 31 13.51 7.89 -18.46
C PHE A 31 13.58 7.52 -16.97
N ALA A 32 12.47 7.06 -16.43
CA ALA A 32 12.37 6.54 -15.08
C ALA A 32 11.72 5.14 -15.09
N TYR A 33 12.19 4.28 -14.23
CA TYR A 33 11.48 3.07 -13.84
C TYR A 33 11.09 3.16 -12.36
N LEU A 34 9.91 2.68 -12.04
CA LEU A 34 9.36 2.71 -10.69
C LEU A 34 8.92 1.28 -10.35
N GLY A 35 9.50 0.72 -9.31
CA GLY A 35 9.21 -0.64 -8.86
C GLY A 35 8.61 -0.67 -7.46
N ASN A 36 7.61 -1.53 -7.27
CA ASN A 36 6.98 -1.77 -5.99
C ASN A 36 6.82 -3.26 -5.74
N ILE A 37 7.28 -3.74 -4.58
CA ILE A 37 7.08 -5.12 -4.11
C ILE A 37 6.16 -5.08 -2.90
N ASP A 38 5.07 -5.80 -3.00
CA ASP A 38 4.09 -6.01 -1.95
C ASP A 38 4.16 -7.46 -1.49
N LEU A 39 4.45 -7.68 -0.21
CA LEU A 39 4.42 -9.01 0.40
C LEU A 39 3.55 -8.96 1.65
N ASN A 40 2.45 -9.70 1.64
CA ASN A 40 1.59 -9.74 2.79
C ASN A 40 1.26 -11.15 3.27
N VAL A 41 0.99 -11.23 4.56
CA VAL A 41 0.68 -12.48 5.24
C VAL A 41 -0.49 -12.26 6.17
N THR A 42 -1.49 -13.12 6.04
CA THR A 42 -2.65 -13.16 6.92
C THR A 42 -2.67 -14.47 7.70
N PHE A 43 -2.89 -14.38 9.01
CA PHE A 43 -3.09 -15.52 9.89
C PHE A 43 -4.49 -15.47 10.48
N ASN A 44 -5.27 -16.52 10.29
CA ASN A 44 -6.56 -16.67 10.93
C ASN A 44 -6.45 -17.61 12.13
N THR A 45 -6.70 -17.10 13.33
CA THR A 45 -6.49 -17.85 14.57
C THR A 45 -7.41 -19.05 14.72
N GLU A 46 -8.68 -18.94 14.30
CA GLU A 46 -9.65 -20.01 14.36
C GLU A 46 -9.27 -21.19 13.45
N LYS A 47 -8.87 -20.87 12.20
CA LYS A 47 -8.42 -21.89 11.25
C LYS A 47 -7.11 -22.59 11.68
N LEU A 48 -6.30 -21.92 12.49
CA LEU A 48 -5.09 -22.48 13.08
C LEU A 48 -5.37 -23.29 14.37
N GLY A 49 -6.63 -23.41 14.78
CA GLY A 49 -7.02 -24.13 15.98
C GLY A 49 -6.70 -23.38 17.28
N LEU A 50 -6.55 -22.05 17.23
CA LEU A 50 -6.27 -21.21 18.40
C LEU A 50 -7.58 -20.72 19.01
N TRP A 51 -7.94 -19.45 18.81
CA TRP A 51 -9.19 -18.87 19.30
C TRP A 51 -10.04 -18.31 18.15
N GLU A 52 -11.35 -18.21 18.36
CA GLU A 52 -12.30 -17.70 17.38
C GLU A 52 -12.17 -16.19 17.18
N GLY A 53 -12.46 -15.71 15.98
CA GLY A 53 -12.60 -14.29 15.63
C GLY A 53 -11.30 -13.50 15.53
N GLY A 54 -10.13 -14.13 15.69
CA GLY A 54 -8.83 -13.45 15.62
C GLY A 54 -8.19 -13.51 14.25
N GLN A 55 -7.51 -12.42 13.86
CA GLN A 55 -6.73 -12.32 12.62
C GLN A 55 -5.50 -11.46 12.85
N PHE A 56 -4.34 -11.95 12.43
CA PHE A 56 -3.10 -11.16 12.30
C PHE A 56 -2.83 -10.85 10.84
N TYR A 57 -2.25 -9.69 10.60
CA TYR A 57 -1.81 -9.26 9.28
C TYR A 57 -0.45 -8.61 9.35
N VAL A 58 0.41 -8.94 8.41
CA VAL A 58 1.75 -8.38 8.23
C VAL A 58 1.91 -7.98 6.78
N TYR A 59 2.33 -6.76 6.51
CA TYR A 59 2.58 -6.27 5.17
C TYR A 59 3.94 -5.59 5.08
N LEU A 60 4.79 -6.15 4.24
CA LEU A 60 6.10 -5.62 3.89
C LEU A 60 6.03 -4.97 2.51
N LEU A 61 6.49 -3.74 2.44
CA LEU A 61 6.50 -2.92 1.24
C LEU A 61 7.95 -2.56 0.87
N ASN A 62 8.32 -2.73 -0.38
CA ASN A 62 9.57 -2.20 -0.93
C ASN A 62 9.29 -1.34 -2.14
N ASN A 63 9.77 -0.11 -2.11
CA ASN A 63 9.80 0.78 -3.26
C ASN A 63 11.23 0.89 -3.76
N HIS A 64 11.41 0.95 -5.07
CA HIS A 64 12.72 1.14 -5.70
C HIS A 64 12.58 1.73 -7.10
N GLY A 65 13.65 2.36 -7.57
CA GLY A 65 13.69 2.95 -8.90
C GLY A 65 14.20 4.38 -8.92
N ASN A 66 13.80 5.13 -9.93
CA ASN A 66 14.20 6.51 -10.17
C ASN A 66 13.00 7.44 -9.91
N SER A 67 13.26 8.71 -9.69
CA SER A 67 12.20 9.71 -9.54
C SER A 67 11.77 10.25 -10.90
N LEU A 68 10.51 10.05 -11.25
CA LEU A 68 9.86 10.70 -12.39
C LEU A 68 9.58 12.17 -12.08
N SER A 69 9.19 12.47 -10.83
CA SER A 69 8.95 13.83 -10.33
C SER A 69 10.19 14.72 -10.43
N ALA A 70 11.38 14.17 -10.25
CA ALA A 70 12.63 14.92 -10.44
C ALA A 70 12.85 15.38 -11.90
N LEU A 71 12.32 14.63 -12.87
CA LEU A 71 12.37 15.02 -14.28
C LEU A 71 11.23 16.01 -14.63
N MET A 72 10.05 15.81 -14.07
CA MET A 72 8.87 16.60 -14.41
C MET A 72 8.79 17.92 -13.64
N GLY A 73 9.24 17.94 -12.38
CA GLY A 73 9.05 19.09 -11.49
C GLY A 73 7.59 19.29 -11.13
N ASP A 74 6.87 18.20 -10.92
CA ASP A 74 5.45 18.20 -10.63
C ASP A 74 5.18 18.73 -9.19
N PHE A 75 4.00 19.30 -9.01
CA PHE A 75 3.49 19.71 -7.70
C PHE A 75 2.83 18.53 -6.97
N GLN A 76 2.29 17.61 -7.72
CA GLN A 76 1.64 16.38 -7.23
C GLN A 76 2.31 15.20 -7.94
N ILE A 77 2.84 14.27 -7.16
CA ILE A 77 3.59 13.10 -7.67
C ILE A 77 2.83 12.42 -8.83
N ALA A 78 3.50 12.30 -9.97
CA ALA A 78 2.88 11.82 -11.20
C ALA A 78 2.46 10.36 -11.15
N ASN A 79 3.12 9.56 -10.32
CA ASN A 79 2.87 8.11 -10.20
C ASN A 79 2.75 7.68 -8.75
N ASN A 80 1.67 6.97 -8.41
CA ASN A 80 1.34 6.51 -7.06
C ASN A 80 2.37 5.60 -6.40
N ILE A 81 3.15 4.85 -7.19
CA ILE A 81 4.18 3.95 -6.63
C ILE A 81 5.54 4.63 -6.49
N GLU A 82 5.66 5.90 -6.91
CA GLU A 82 6.88 6.66 -6.74
C GLU A 82 7.10 6.99 -5.27
N ALA A 83 8.19 6.48 -4.72
CA ALA A 83 8.65 6.75 -3.37
C ALA A 83 10.18 6.60 -3.30
N GLU A 84 10.78 7.09 -2.21
CA GLU A 84 12.17 6.80 -1.93
C GLU A 84 12.41 5.30 -1.86
N SER A 85 13.55 4.86 -2.43
CA SER A 85 13.94 3.45 -2.40
C SER A 85 14.13 2.98 -0.97
N ASN A 86 13.19 2.19 -0.48
CA ASN A 86 13.16 1.74 0.90
C ASN A 86 12.38 0.43 1.04
N SER A 87 12.75 -0.36 2.06
CA SER A 87 11.97 -1.53 2.50
C SER A 87 11.44 -1.27 3.90
N ARG A 88 10.16 -1.43 4.09
CA ARG A 88 9.50 -1.12 5.37
C ARG A 88 8.43 -2.13 5.74
N LEU A 89 8.23 -2.29 7.05
CA LEU A 89 7.03 -2.91 7.60
C LEU A 89 5.90 -1.88 7.47
N TYR A 90 5.04 -2.07 6.47
CA TYR A 90 3.98 -1.10 6.13
C TYR A 90 2.78 -1.24 7.05
N GLU A 91 2.31 -2.50 7.25
CA GLU A 91 1.26 -2.79 8.21
C GLU A 91 1.63 -3.97 9.11
N PHE A 92 1.25 -3.86 10.37
CA PHE A 92 1.30 -4.95 11.35
C PHE A 92 0.18 -4.76 12.35
N TRP A 93 -0.88 -5.55 12.23
CA TRP A 93 -2.03 -5.40 13.11
C TRP A 93 -2.66 -6.75 13.48
N TYR A 94 -3.38 -6.70 14.61
CA TYR A 94 -4.29 -7.74 15.06
C TYR A 94 -5.73 -7.22 15.01
N LYS A 95 -6.63 -8.01 14.44
CA LYS A 95 -8.06 -7.74 14.37
C LYS A 95 -8.82 -8.83 15.12
N HIS A 96 -9.79 -8.42 15.92
CA HIS A 96 -10.69 -9.35 16.59
C HIS A 96 -12.14 -9.01 16.29
N HIS A 97 -12.88 -10.00 15.82
CA HIS A 97 -14.30 -9.91 15.54
C HIS A 97 -15.09 -10.43 16.74
N PHE A 98 -15.75 -9.53 17.42
CA PHE A 98 -16.77 -9.86 18.40
C PHE A 98 -18.14 -9.97 17.71
N LYS A 99 -19.15 -10.48 18.42
CA LYS A 99 -20.50 -10.62 17.86
C LYS A 99 -21.08 -9.33 17.26
N ASN A 100 -20.82 -8.19 17.89
CA ASN A 100 -21.40 -6.89 17.53
C ASN A 100 -20.34 -5.80 17.30
N ALA A 101 -19.07 -6.11 17.33
CA ALA A 101 -17.99 -5.14 17.18
C ALA A 101 -16.75 -5.79 16.55
N THR A 102 -15.92 -4.97 15.93
CA THR A 102 -14.59 -5.37 15.46
C THR A 102 -13.59 -4.38 16.01
N ILE A 103 -12.52 -4.88 16.59
CA ILE A 103 -11.41 -4.06 17.09
C ILE A 103 -10.17 -4.42 16.30
N THR A 104 -9.47 -3.41 15.79
CA THR A 104 -8.16 -3.54 15.15
C THR A 104 -7.13 -2.78 15.97
N LEU A 105 -6.01 -3.42 16.27
CA LEU A 105 -4.91 -2.87 17.07
C LEU A 105 -3.60 -3.07 16.31
N GLY A 106 -2.80 -2.03 16.21
CA GLY A 106 -1.49 -2.06 15.54
C GLY A 106 -1.29 -0.94 14.53
N GLN A 107 -0.26 -1.09 13.71
CA GLN A 107 0.03 -0.20 12.60
C GLN A 107 -0.84 -0.61 11.41
N HIS A 108 -1.78 0.24 11.05
CA HIS A 108 -2.78 -0.03 10.02
C HIS A 108 -2.90 1.16 9.08
N ASP A 109 -2.91 0.90 7.78
CA ASP A 109 -3.19 1.92 6.78
C ASP A 109 -4.66 2.33 6.82
N LEU A 110 -4.91 3.55 7.31
CA LEU A 110 -6.27 4.09 7.41
C LEU A 110 -6.89 4.36 6.03
N ASN A 111 -6.08 4.56 4.98
CA ASN A 111 -6.57 4.77 3.63
C ASN A 111 -7.20 3.50 3.02
N SER A 112 -6.88 2.33 3.56
CA SER A 112 -7.52 1.08 3.17
C SER A 112 -8.98 0.96 3.64
N VAL A 113 -9.41 1.82 4.59
CA VAL A 113 -10.73 1.78 5.22
C VAL A 113 -11.52 3.07 5.04
N PHE A 114 -10.85 4.24 5.07
CA PHE A 114 -11.49 5.55 5.00
C PHE A 114 -11.22 6.20 3.65
N ALA A 115 -12.23 6.92 3.15
CA ALA A 115 -12.14 7.72 1.92
C ALA A 115 -11.73 6.92 0.67
N ILE A 116 -12.13 5.65 0.58
CA ILE A 116 -11.84 4.77 -0.55
C ILE A 116 -12.72 5.15 -1.73
N SER A 117 -12.12 5.28 -2.91
CA SER A 117 -12.81 5.39 -4.19
C SER A 117 -12.41 4.24 -5.11
N ASN A 118 -13.36 3.37 -5.44
CA ASN A 118 -13.11 2.23 -6.34
C ASN A 118 -12.64 2.69 -7.74
N SER A 119 -13.06 3.88 -8.17
CA SER A 119 -12.66 4.42 -9.47
C SER A 119 -11.26 5.03 -9.45
N ALA A 120 -10.78 5.47 -8.28
CA ALA A 120 -9.46 6.09 -8.15
C ALA A 120 -8.31 5.10 -8.45
N GLY A 121 -8.50 3.82 -8.14
CA GLY A 121 -7.52 2.75 -8.42
C GLY A 121 -7.22 2.51 -9.90
N PHE A 122 -7.99 3.11 -10.82
CA PHE A 122 -7.71 3.04 -12.27
C PHE A 122 -6.75 4.13 -12.76
N PHE A 123 -6.35 5.05 -11.89
CA PHE A 123 -5.46 6.17 -12.23
C PHE A 123 -4.12 6.02 -11.54
N ILE A 124 -3.06 6.31 -12.28
CA ILE A 124 -1.68 6.18 -11.78
C ILE A 124 -1.20 7.42 -11.01
N ASN A 125 -1.81 8.60 -11.21
CA ASN A 125 -1.40 9.83 -10.56
C ASN A 125 -1.78 9.83 -9.07
N SER A 126 -0.88 10.30 -8.21
CA SER A 126 -1.06 10.31 -6.76
C SER A 126 -2.23 11.18 -6.26
N SER A 127 -2.76 12.07 -7.09
CA SER A 127 -4.00 12.81 -6.78
C SER A 127 -5.21 11.89 -6.59
N PHE A 128 -5.15 10.68 -7.11
CA PHE A 128 -6.18 9.66 -6.97
C PHE A 128 -5.82 8.59 -5.92
N GLY A 129 -4.67 8.72 -5.28
CA GLY A 129 -4.22 7.86 -4.18
C GLY A 129 -4.72 8.34 -2.82
N ILE A 130 -3.78 8.46 -1.88
CA ILE A 130 -4.06 8.89 -0.49
C ILE A 130 -4.56 10.33 -0.47
N GLN A 131 -5.67 10.57 0.24
CA GLN A 131 -6.19 11.92 0.41
C GLN A 131 -5.27 12.75 1.32
N PRO A 132 -4.98 14.02 0.97
CA PRO A 132 -4.11 14.90 1.75
C PRO A 132 -4.57 15.09 3.20
N ASP A 133 -5.87 15.08 3.44
CA ASP A 133 -6.46 15.25 4.78
C ASP A 133 -6.05 14.15 5.76
N ILE A 134 -5.76 12.95 5.25
CA ILE A 134 -5.31 11.81 6.07
C ILE A 134 -3.79 11.78 6.11
N SER A 135 -3.11 11.93 4.97
CA SER A 135 -1.64 11.82 4.89
C SER A 135 -0.89 13.00 5.49
N ALA A 136 -1.41 14.23 5.36
CA ALA A 136 -0.70 15.45 5.78
C ALA A 136 -1.04 15.92 7.20
N ASN A 137 -2.16 15.49 7.77
CA ASN A 137 -2.65 15.97 9.07
C ASN A 137 -2.41 15.01 10.23
N VAL A 138 -1.83 13.84 9.98
CA VAL A 138 -1.47 12.89 11.03
C VAL A 138 0.00 13.08 11.40
N PRO A 139 0.36 13.25 12.70
CA PRO A 139 1.73 13.53 13.14
C PRO A 139 2.75 12.45 12.78
N THR A 140 2.30 11.32 12.30
CA THR A 140 3.11 10.18 11.86
C THR A 140 2.88 9.92 10.38
N SER A 141 3.04 10.94 9.53
CA SER A 141 3.12 10.72 8.09
C SER A 141 4.36 9.89 7.77
N ILE A 142 4.28 8.60 8.00
CA ILE A 142 5.24 7.59 7.56
C ILE A 142 4.71 7.06 6.21
N PHE A 143 4.43 7.98 5.29
CA PHE A 143 3.95 7.63 3.96
C PHE A 143 4.85 8.27 2.93
#